data_5eb48598a587f328a8dd6dc86613fb9a
#
_entry.id   5eb48598a587f328a8dd6dc86613fb9a
#
_cell.length_a   1.000
_cell.length_b   1.000
_cell.length_c   1.000
_cell.angle_alpha   90.00
_cell.angle_beta   90.00
_cell.angle_gamma   90.00
#
_symmetry.space_group_name_H-M   'P 1'
#
loop_
_entity.id
_entity.type
_entity.pdbx_description
1 polymer ?
#
loop_
_entity_poly.entity_id
_entity_poly.type
_entity_poly.pdbx_seq_one_letter_code
_entity_poly.pdbx_strand_id
1 'polypeptide(L)'
;STEILVVDEAHVYSGIFGSNVHYIIKRLKRICKNKLQFVAASATLEDAKTFCEQLFDEKMQLVKGSGKKGETDFVMLFPSLRTQRNLMVELTKKLTDKNHKTMVFSNSHLNAELLAMQAKKQKINIKVHRAGLMANYRMSVEKQFKEDKLQAISCTPTLELGIDVGNVDCVISSTIPVNRLTQRIGRAARKGQRGYAFLTLGNDPISQYYKNHPDDYFEDIEKTYIDPNNPFVEEFQILA
;
A
#
# COMPACT_ATOMS: atom_id res chain seq x y z
N SER A 1 -21.90 17.62 -18.89
CA SER A 1 -22.49 16.91 -17.74
C SER A 1 -21.67 15.67 -17.45
N THR A 2 -21.40 15.36 -16.19
CA THR A 2 -20.71 14.13 -15.78
C THR A 2 -21.66 12.95 -15.97
N GLU A 3 -21.19 11.89 -16.59
CA GLU A 3 -21.99 10.68 -16.85
C GLU A 3 -21.39 9.45 -16.16
N ILE A 4 -20.06 9.43 -15.94
CA ILE A 4 -19.35 8.32 -15.32
C ILE A 4 -18.49 8.87 -14.18
N LEU A 5 -18.54 8.20 -13.03
CA LEU A 5 -17.63 8.41 -11.91
C LEU A 5 -16.76 7.16 -11.74
N VAL A 6 -15.45 7.31 -11.94
CA VAL A 6 -14.48 6.24 -11.75
C VAL A 6 -13.73 6.46 -10.44
N VAL A 7 -13.72 5.43 -9.59
CA VAL A 7 -12.98 5.42 -8.31
C VAL A 7 -11.90 4.35 -8.39
N ASP A 8 -10.66 4.78 -8.47
CA ASP A 8 -9.51 3.91 -8.41
C ASP A 8 -9.08 3.68 -6.95
N GLU A 9 -8.45 2.53 -6.68
CA GLU A 9 -8.02 2.10 -5.34
C GLU A 9 -9.17 2.21 -4.30
N ALA A 10 -10.33 1.69 -4.63
CA ALA A 10 -11.56 1.85 -3.84
C ALA A 10 -11.41 1.47 -2.35
N HIS A 11 -10.48 0.57 -2.01
CA HIS A 11 -10.19 0.16 -0.63
C HIS A 11 -9.69 1.33 0.27
N VAL A 12 -9.20 2.41 -0.32
CA VAL A 12 -8.76 3.60 0.44
C VAL A 12 -9.94 4.34 1.07
N TYR A 13 -11.12 4.23 0.46
CA TYR A 13 -12.33 4.90 0.92
C TYR A 13 -13.04 4.11 2.02
N SER A 14 -12.32 3.81 3.12
CA SER A 14 -12.82 3.04 4.25
C SER A 14 -13.01 3.89 5.52
N GLY A 15 -13.75 3.36 6.48
CA GLY A 15 -14.01 4.00 7.77
C GLY A 15 -14.70 5.35 7.65
N ILE A 16 -14.37 6.29 8.52
CA ILE A 16 -14.94 7.64 8.56
C ILE A 16 -14.69 8.41 7.26
N PHE A 17 -13.52 8.23 6.63
CA PHE A 17 -13.22 8.86 5.36
C PHE A 17 -14.16 8.37 4.25
N GLY A 18 -14.39 7.06 4.18
CA GLY A 18 -15.34 6.46 3.23
C GLY A 18 -16.78 6.93 3.46
N SER A 19 -17.22 7.05 4.73
CA SER A 19 -18.51 7.59 5.07
C SER A 19 -18.68 9.04 4.58
N ASN A 20 -17.68 9.89 4.73
CA ASN A 20 -17.70 11.25 4.16
C ASN A 20 -17.83 11.23 2.63
N VAL A 21 -17.05 10.38 1.95
CA VAL A 21 -17.11 10.26 0.49
C VAL A 21 -18.46 9.75 0.01
N HIS A 22 -19.09 8.82 0.74
CA HIS A 22 -20.45 8.37 0.47
C HIS A 22 -21.45 9.55 0.41
N TYR A 23 -21.41 10.48 1.38
CA TYR A 23 -22.28 11.64 1.37
C TYR A 23 -21.93 12.65 0.26
N ILE A 24 -20.66 12.81 -0.06
CA ILE A 24 -20.23 13.62 -1.22
C ILE A 24 -20.83 13.05 -2.52
N ILE A 25 -20.80 11.73 -2.68
CA ILE A 25 -21.39 11.05 -3.84
C ILE A 25 -22.92 11.22 -3.85
N LYS A 26 -23.58 11.10 -2.71
CA LYS A 26 -25.03 11.40 -2.60
C LYS A 26 -25.37 12.81 -3.09
N ARG A 27 -24.59 13.81 -2.70
CA ARG A 27 -24.79 15.20 -3.17
C ARG A 27 -24.51 15.32 -4.67
N LEU A 28 -23.46 14.68 -5.16
CA LEU A 28 -23.13 14.67 -6.60
C LEU A 28 -24.30 14.11 -7.42
N LYS A 29 -24.90 13.00 -6.99
CA LYS A 29 -26.09 12.41 -7.64
C LYS A 29 -27.27 13.40 -7.74
N ARG A 30 -27.48 14.25 -6.71
CA ARG A 30 -28.55 15.27 -6.71
C ARG A 30 -28.30 16.41 -7.68
N ILE A 31 -27.02 16.76 -7.92
CA ILE A 31 -26.63 17.87 -8.79
C ILE A 31 -26.58 17.42 -10.25
N CYS A 32 -26.25 16.17 -10.52
CA CYS A 32 -26.16 15.65 -11.87
C CYS A 32 -27.57 15.47 -12.49
N LYS A 33 -27.75 16.03 -13.69
CA LYS A 33 -28.99 15.93 -14.44
C LYS A 33 -29.25 14.50 -14.97
N ASN A 34 -28.19 13.77 -15.28
CA ASN A 34 -28.25 12.42 -15.79
C ASN A 34 -27.90 11.41 -14.70
N LYS A 35 -28.41 10.19 -14.84
CA LYS A 35 -28.01 9.10 -13.94
C LYS A 35 -26.52 8.80 -14.14
N LEU A 36 -25.76 8.82 -13.03
CA LEU A 36 -24.33 8.49 -13.03
C LEU A 36 -24.11 6.99 -13.12
N GLN A 37 -23.16 6.58 -13.95
CA GLN A 37 -22.58 5.26 -13.92
C GLN A 37 -21.35 5.26 -12.99
N PHE A 38 -21.27 4.25 -12.13
CA PHE A 38 -20.14 4.10 -11.19
C PHE A 38 -19.24 2.97 -11.62
N VAL A 39 -17.93 3.21 -11.59
CA VAL A 39 -16.90 2.21 -11.84
C VAL A 39 -15.90 2.29 -10.69
N ALA A 40 -15.59 1.16 -10.07
CA ALA A 40 -14.58 1.07 -9.03
C ALA A 40 -13.54 0.02 -9.38
N ALA A 41 -12.27 0.33 -9.09
CA ALA A 41 -11.16 -0.61 -9.18
C ALA A 41 -10.49 -0.76 -7.83
N SER A 42 -10.13 -1.99 -7.45
CA SER A 42 -9.34 -2.27 -6.26
C SER A 42 -8.68 -3.64 -6.38
N ALA A 43 -7.48 -3.77 -5.80
CA ALA A 43 -6.74 -5.01 -5.80
C ALA A 43 -6.99 -5.89 -4.56
N THR A 44 -7.49 -5.31 -3.45
CA THR A 44 -7.42 -5.91 -2.10
C THR A 44 -8.71 -5.81 -1.28
N LEU A 45 -9.86 -5.74 -1.92
CA LEU A 45 -11.16 -5.76 -1.23
C LEU A 45 -11.70 -7.20 -1.14
N GLU A 46 -11.96 -7.69 0.07
CA GLU A 46 -12.52 -9.03 0.31
C GLU A 46 -13.97 -9.11 -0.20
N ASP A 47 -14.81 -8.18 0.22
CA ASP A 47 -16.20 -8.06 -0.24
C ASP A 47 -16.39 -6.77 -1.05
N ALA A 48 -15.72 -6.73 -2.21
CA ALA A 48 -15.69 -5.55 -3.07
C ALA A 48 -17.10 -5.11 -3.53
N LYS A 49 -18.01 -6.07 -3.74
CA LYS A 49 -19.37 -5.76 -4.20
C LYS A 49 -20.13 -5.00 -3.12
N THR A 50 -20.27 -5.58 -1.93
CA THR A 50 -20.99 -4.96 -0.80
C THR A 50 -20.38 -3.62 -0.41
N PHE A 51 -19.06 -3.54 -0.36
CA PHE A 51 -18.35 -2.30 -0.06
C PHE A 51 -18.69 -1.19 -1.07
N CYS A 52 -18.63 -1.48 -2.37
CA CYS A 52 -18.93 -0.50 -3.41
C CYS A 52 -20.43 -0.15 -3.45
N GLU A 53 -21.32 -1.10 -3.17
CA GLU A 53 -22.76 -0.83 -3.05
C GLU A 53 -23.04 0.15 -1.90
N GLN A 54 -22.35 0.03 -0.77
CA GLN A 54 -22.44 0.97 0.34
C GLN A 54 -21.82 2.33 -0.02
N LEU A 55 -20.65 2.35 -0.68
CA LEU A 55 -19.96 3.58 -1.05
C LEU A 55 -20.78 4.43 -2.02
N PHE A 56 -21.36 3.80 -3.03
CA PHE A 56 -22.07 4.49 -4.12
C PHE A 56 -23.58 4.58 -3.89
N ASP A 57 -24.15 3.85 -2.93
CA ASP A 57 -25.60 3.70 -2.75
C ASP A 57 -26.29 3.27 -4.08
N GLU A 58 -25.71 2.25 -4.74
CA GLU A 58 -26.14 1.69 -6.02
C GLU A 58 -25.79 0.20 -6.10
N LYS A 59 -26.60 -0.56 -6.85
CA LYS A 59 -26.27 -1.97 -7.12
C LYS A 59 -25.05 -2.06 -8.03
N MET A 60 -24.08 -2.88 -7.62
CA MET A 60 -22.82 -3.06 -8.34
C MET A 60 -22.68 -4.47 -8.91
N GLN A 61 -22.06 -4.55 -10.08
CA GLN A 61 -21.67 -5.83 -10.68
C GLN A 61 -20.16 -6.04 -10.44
N LEU A 62 -19.80 -7.19 -9.87
CA LEU A 62 -18.39 -7.55 -9.68
C LEU A 62 -17.83 -8.18 -10.95
N VAL A 63 -16.74 -7.60 -11.45
CA VAL A 63 -15.93 -8.17 -12.53
C VAL A 63 -14.56 -8.56 -11.95
N LYS A 64 -14.26 -9.86 -11.95
CA LYS A 64 -12.95 -10.36 -11.52
C LYS A 64 -12.01 -10.40 -12.71
N GLY A 65 -10.91 -9.66 -12.61
CA GLY A 65 -9.84 -9.70 -13.61
C GLY A 65 -8.98 -10.96 -13.48
N SER A 66 -8.59 -11.54 -14.60
CA SER A 66 -7.66 -12.69 -14.68
C SER A 66 -6.23 -12.27 -15.03
N GLY A 67 -5.77 -11.14 -14.50
CA GLY A 67 -4.40 -10.65 -14.77
C GLY A 67 -3.33 -11.66 -14.37
N LYS A 68 -2.35 -11.92 -15.26
CA LYS A 68 -1.17 -12.70 -14.91
C LYS A 68 -0.37 -11.90 -13.87
N LYS A 69 -0.35 -12.37 -12.63
CA LYS A 69 0.57 -11.87 -11.60
C LYS A 69 1.94 -12.51 -11.82
N GLY A 70 3.02 -11.77 -11.66
CA GLY A 70 4.35 -12.34 -11.57
C GLY A 70 4.47 -13.24 -10.32
N GLU A 71 5.33 -14.24 -10.36
CA GLU A 71 5.63 -15.07 -9.21
C GLU A 71 6.41 -14.27 -8.18
N THR A 72 6.04 -14.40 -6.90
CA THR A 72 6.74 -13.72 -5.81
C THR A 72 7.05 -14.73 -4.71
N ASP A 73 8.33 -14.87 -4.39
CA ASP A 73 8.75 -15.61 -3.21
C ASP A 73 8.56 -14.73 -1.98
N PHE A 74 7.83 -15.25 -1.00
CA PHE A 74 7.59 -14.58 0.27
C PHE A 74 8.43 -15.21 1.38
N VAL A 75 9.09 -14.34 2.17
CA VAL A 75 9.91 -14.76 3.31
C VAL A 75 9.55 -13.93 4.54
N MET A 76 9.17 -14.58 5.61
CA MET A 76 8.95 -13.97 6.91
C MET A 76 10.21 -14.11 7.76
N LEU A 77 10.70 -13.00 8.32
CA LEU A 77 11.97 -12.94 9.04
C LEU A 77 11.77 -12.45 10.48
N PHE A 78 12.37 -13.15 11.40
CA PHE A 78 12.33 -12.86 12.84
C PHE A 78 13.71 -12.45 13.32
N PRO A 79 13.92 -11.21 13.77
CA PRO A 79 15.18 -10.80 14.37
C PRO A 79 15.33 -11.44 15.77
N SER A 80 16.39 -12.20 16.01
CA SER A 80 16.64 -12.83 17.31
C SER A 80 17.53 -11.96 18.22
N LEU A 81 18.66 -11.49 17.71
CA LEU A 81 19.67 -10.72 18.47
C LEU A 81 19.84 -9.30 17.96
N ARG A 82 18.98 -8.85 17.06
CA ARG A 82 19.09 -7.57 16.36
C ARG A 82 17.77 -6.83 16.40
N THR A 83 17.82 -5.51 16.21
CA THR A 83 16.58 -4.77 16.00
C THR A 83 16.02 -5.04 14.60
N GLN A 84 14.69 -4.98 14.44
CA GLN A 84 14.03 -5.07 13.13
C GLN A 84 14.69 -4.17 12.08
N ARG A 85 14.99 -2.92 12.43
CA ARG A 85 15.62 -1.96 11.53
C ARG A 85 17.03 -2.42 11.10
N ASN A 86 17.85 -2.94 12.01
CA ASN A 86 19.17 -3.46 11.64
C ASN A 86 19.07 -4.64 10.67
N LEU A 87 18.09 -5.53 10.89
CA LEU A 87 17.82 -6.64 9.97
C LEU A 87 17.42 -6.12 8.58
N MET A 88 16.52 -5.12 8.52
CA MET A 88 16.11 -4.53 7.24
C MET A 88 17.28 -3.87 6.51
N VAL A 89 18.18 -3.17 7.22
CA VAL A 89 19.38 -2.55 6.61
C VAL A 89 20.33 -3.61 6.06
N GLU A 90 20.61 -4.67 6.82
CA GLU A 90 21.50 -5.75 6.38
C GLU A 90 20.92 -6.51 5.18
N LEU A 91 19.62 -6.78 5.21
CA LEU A 91 18.93 -7.41 4.10
C LEU A 91 18.99 -6.51 2.85
N THR A 92 18.73 -5.21 3.01
CA THR A 92 18.88 -4.24 1.92
C THR A 92 20.28 -4.28 1.34
N LYS A 93 21.32 -4.31 2.19
CA LYS A 93 22.71 -4.40 1.75
C LYS A 93 22.98 -5.66 0.92
N LYS A 94 22.55 -6.83 1.42
CA LYS A 94 22.73 -8.11 0.73
C LYS A 94 22.04 -8.16 -0.64
N LEU A 95 20.84 -7.57 -0.73
CA LEU A 95 20.06 -7.54 -1.96
C LEU A 95 20.68 -6.58 -2.99
N THR A 96 21.06 -5.38 -2.54
CA THR A 96 21.69 -4.38 -3.44
C THR A 96 23.09 -4.80 -3.90
N ASP A 97 23.85 -5.52 -3.07
CA ASP A 97 25.16 -6.12 -3.48
C ASP A 97 25.00 -7.19 -4.57
N LYS A 98 23.80 -7.79 -4.68
CA LYS A 98 23.42 -8.70 -5.76
C LYS A 98 22.72 -8.01 -6.93
N ASN A 99 22.76 -6.67 -6.97
CA ASN A 99 22.10 -5.83 -7.97
C ASN A 99 20.58 -5.93 -8.00
N HIS A 100 19.94 -6.35 -6.90
CA HIS A 100 18.49 -6.34 -6.79
C HIS A 100 17.99 -4.94 -6.39
N LYS A 101 17.12 -4.39 -7.21
CA LYS A 101 16.45 -3.12 -6.99
C LYS A 101 15.41 -3.26 -5.88
N THR A 102 15.60 -2.56 -4.77
CA THR A 102 14.91 -2.86 -3.52
C THR A 102 14.08 -1.68 -3.01
N MET A 103 12.81 -1.92 -2.66
CA MET A 103 11.98 -0.99 -1.90
C MET A 103 11.86 -1.45 -0.45
N VAL A 104 12.08 -0.52 0.48
CA VAL A 104 12.05 -0.79 1.92
C VAL A 104 10.96 0.04 2.58
N PHE A 105 9.89 -0.60 3.00
CA PHE A 105 8.73 0.04 3.60
C PHE A 105 8.81 0.07 5.12
N SER A 106 8.69 1.26 5.69
CA SER A 106 8.60 1.52 7.13
C SER A 106 7.24 2.11 7.49
N ASN A 107 6.75 1.84 8.71
CA ASN A 107 5.44 2.31 9.16
C ASN A 107 5.45 3.75 9.70
N SER A 108 6.60 4.40 9.81
CA SER A 108 6.70 5.79 10.24
C SER A 108 7.76 6.57 9.44
N HIS A 109 7.59 7.89 9.39
CA HIS A 109 8.54 8.80 8.75
C HIS A 109 9.91 8.70 9.39
N LEU A 110 9.97 8.67 10.74
CA LEU A 110 11.20 8.57 11.48
C LEU A 110 11.96 7.26 11.16
N ASN A 111 11.27 6.13 11.12
CA ASN A 111 11.90 4.86 10.81
C ASN A 111 12.44 4.82 9.38
N ALA A 112 11.73 5.40 8.40
CA ALA A 112 12.21 5.49 7.03
C ALA A 112 13.50 6.33 6.92
N GLU A 113 13.57 7.46 7.61
CA GLU A 113 14.77 8.32 7.65
C GLU A 113 15.96 7.63 8.34
N LEU A 114 15.73 7.04 9.52
CA LEU A 114 16.78 6.35 10.28
C LEU A 114 17.33 5.14 9.53
N LEU A 115 16.46 4.39 8.86
CA LEU A 115 16.86 3.25 8.02
C LEU A 115 17.75 3.72 6.87
N ALA A 116 17.33 4.76 6.14
CA ALA A 116 18.12 5.30 5.05
C ALA A 116 19.47 5.86 5.52
N MET A 117 19.51 6.52 6.69
CA MET A 117 20.73 7.01 7.29
C MET A 117 21.71 5.86 7.65
N GLN A 118 21.21 4.78 8.24
CA GLN A 118 22.03 3.60 8.55
C GLN A 118 22.50 2.88 7.27
N ALA A 119 21.63 2.74 6.28
CA ALA A 119 21.97 2.12 4.99
C ALA A 119 23.05 2.91 4.24
N LYS A 120 22.99 4.23 4.25
CA LYS A 120 24.06 5.09 3.68
C LYS A 120 25.42 4.89 4.37
N LYS A 121 25.46 4.67 5.69
CA LYS A 121 26.71 4.33 6.40
C LYS A 121 27.32 3.02 5.89
N GLN A 122 26.49 2.11 5.37
CA GLN A 122 26.93 0.86 4.73
C GLN A 122 27.16 1.02 3.21
N LYS A 123 27.27 2.26 2.71
CA LYS A 123 27.53 2.62 1.30
C LYS A 123 26.41 2.16 0.34
N ILE A 124 25.18 1.99 0.81
CA ILE A 124 24.04 1.69 -0.06
C ILE A 124 23.58 3.00 -0.70
N ASN A 125 23.40 3.00 -2.02
CA ASN A 125 22.82 4.13 -2.75
C ASN A 125 21.29 4.14 -2.58
N ILE A 126 20.83 4.76 -1.49
CA ILE A 126 19.45 4.81 -1.05
C ILE A 126 18.97 6.23 -0.79
N LYS A 127 17.73 6.53 -1.11
CA LYS A 127 17.05 7.78 -0.75
C LYS A 127 15.73 7.50 -0.04
N VAL A 128 15.23 8.54 0.65
CA VAL A 128 13.93 8.47 1.35
C VAL A 128 12.83 9.00 0.45
N HIS A 129 11.68 8.33 0.49
CA HIS A 129 10.44 8.80 -0.12
C HIS A 129 9.30 8.70 0.90
N ARG A 130 8.74 9.83 1.33
CA ARG A 130 7.64 9.89 2.29
C ARG A 130 6.78 11.14 2.09
N ALA A 131 5.57 11.12 2.66
CA ALA A 131 4.76 12.33 2.78
C ALA A 131 5.50 13.43 3.56
N GLY A 132 5.18 14.69 3.28
CA GLY A 132 5.82 15.86 3.90
C GLY A 132 7.17 16.25 3.31
N LEU A 133 7.77 15.46 2.42
CA LEU A 133 8.90 15.91 1.58
C LEU A 133 8.39 16.76 0.41
N MET A 134 9.21 17.72 -0.03
CA MET A 134 8.87 18.56 -1.17
C MET A 134 8.56 17.73 -2.42
N ALA A 135 7.53 18.12 -3.17
CA ALA A 135 7.07 17.36 -4.34
C ALA A 135 8.19 17.15 -5.38
N ASN A 136 8.98 18.19 -5.66
CA ASN A 136 10.10 18.10 -6.60
C ASN A 136 11.17 17.09 -6.16
N TYR A 137 11.44 17.00 -4.85
CA TYR A 137 12.36 16.00 -4.32
C TYR A 137 11.81 14.58 -4.52
N ARG A 138 10.53 14.36 -4.19
CA ARG A 138 9.88 13.04 -4.37
C ARG A 138 9.92 12.61 -5.83
N MET A 139 9.51 13.47 -6.76
CA MET A 139 9.58 13.20 -8.20
C MET A 139 11.01 12.91 -8.67
N SER A 140 12.00 13.62 -8.13
CA SER A 140 13.42 13.36 -8.43
C SER A 140 13.86 11.97 -7.95
N VAL A 141 13.43 11.54 -6.75
CA VAL A 141 13.73 10.21 -6.21
C VAL A 141 13.07 9.12 -7.06
N GLU A 142 11.80 9.27 -7.41
CA GLU A 142 11.06 8.35 -8.27
C GLU A 142 11.73 8.19 -9.63
N LYS A 143 12.09 9.31 -10.27
CA LYS A 143 12.80 9.32 -11.56
C LYS A 143 14.15 8.62 -11.47
N GLN A 144 14.97 8.95 -10.46
CA GLN A 144 16.28 8.31 -10.28
C GLN A 144 16.18 6.81 -10.04
N PHE A 145 15.16 6.38 -9.29
CA PHE A 145 14.93 4.96 -9.04
C PHE A 145 14.43 4.26 -10.31
N LYS A 146 13.53 4.89 -11.08
CA LYS A 146 13.05 4.34 -12.35
C LYS A 146 14.17 4.19 -13.39
N GLU A 147 15.12 5.13 -13.39
CA GLU A 147 16.28 5.15 -14.29
C GLU A 147 17.48 4.31 -13.78
N ASP A 148 17.29 3.47 -12.77
CA ASP A 148 18.31 2.62 -12.15
C ASP A 148 19.54 3.37 -11.57
N LYS A 149 19.38 4.68 -11.29
CA LYS A 149 20.39 5.52 -10.62
C LYS A 149 20.41 5.35 -9.10
N LEU A 150 19.40 4.70 -8.53
CA LEU A 150 19.31 4.33 -7.13
C LEU A 150 19.12 2.82 -7.02
N GLN A 151 19.82 2.19 -6.07
CA GLN A 151 19.68 0.77 -5.77
C GLN A 151 18.49 0.48 -4.86
N ALA A 152 18.17 1.43 -3.97
CA ALA A 152 17.08 1.27 -3.02
C ALA A 152 16.34 2.57 -2.74
N ILE A 153 15.08 2.43 -2.31
CA ILE A 153 14.28 3.50 -1.70
C ILE A 153 13.80 3.05 -0.32
N SER A 154 14.01 3.89 0.70
CA SER A 154 13.34 3.78 2.00
C SER A 154 12.08 4.61 1.97
N CYS A 155 10.92 3.99 2.13
CA CYS A 155 9.63 4.65 1.96
C CYS A 155 8.62 4.34 3.05
N THR A 156 7.62 5.20 3.14
CA THR A 156 6.39 4.98 3.90
C THR A 156 5.27 4.57 2.91
N PRO A 157 4.02 4.34 3.35
CA PRO A 157 2.92 3.94 2.48
C PRO A 157 2.67 4.80 1.22
N THR A 158 3.32 5.96 1.10
CA THR A 158 3.19 6.84 -0.09
C THR A 158 3.52 6.16 -1.42
N LEU A 159 4.29 5.08 -1.42
CA LEU A 159 4.60 4.29 -2.62
C LEU A 159 3.80 2.98 -2.72
N GLU A 160 2.83 2.75 -1.85
CA GLU A 160 1.90 1.61 -1.96
C GLU A 160 0.93 1.80 -3.13
N LEU A 161 0.52 3.06 -3.40
CA LEU A 161 -0.55 3.41 -4.33
C LEU A 161 -0.02 4.10 -5.60
N GLY A 162 -0.47 3.64 -6.77
CA GLY A 162 -0.53 4.36 -8.05
C GLY A 162 0.76 4.91 -8.68
N ILE A 163 1.90 4.95 -8.00
CA ILE A 163 3.13 5.56 -8.52
C ILE A 163 3.92 4.56 -9.35
N ASP A 164 4.32 4.95 -10.56
CA ASP A 164 5.17 4.13 -11.44
C ASP A 164 6.66 4.37 -11.12
N VAL A 165 7.21 3.50 -10.30
CA VAL A 165 8.63 3.50 -9.92
C VAL A 165 9.50 2.56 -10.79
N GLY A 166 8.93 2.01 -11.86
CA GLY A 166 9.60 1.04 -12.72
C GLY A 166 9.63 -0.37 -12.14
N ASN A 167 10.57 -1.19 -12.62
CA ASN A 167 10.73 -2.56 -12.14
C ASN A 167 11.38 -2.56 -10.76
N VAL A 168 10.85 -3.39 -9.86
CA VAL A 168 11.37 -3.62 -8.51
C VAL A 168 11.55 -5.12 -8.35
N ASP A 169 12.71 -5.55 -7.89
CA ASP A 169 13.00 -6.97 -7.69
C ASP A 169 12.61 -7.42 -6.28
N CYS A 170 12.84 -6.55 -5.29
CA CYS A 170 12.67 -6.90 -3.90
C CYS A 170 11.86 -5.85 -3.13
N VAL A 171 10.95 -6.32 -2.30
CA VAL A 171 10.23 -5.52 -1.31
C VAL A 171 10.57 -6.02 0.09
N ILE A 172 11.02 -5.13 0.95
CA ILE A 172 11.21 -5.38 2.39
C ILE A 172 10.15 -4.56 3.13
N SER A 173 9.42 -5.19 4.01
CA SER A 173 8.37 -4.54 4.80
C SER A 173 8.56 -4.80 6.29
N SER A 174 8.32 -3.79 7.13
CA SER A 174 8.00 -4.00 8.54
C SER A 174 6.62 -4.65 8.70
N THR A 175 6.29 -5.15 9.89
CA THR A 175 5.02 -5.80 10.20
C THR A 175 3.83 -4.92 9.80
N ILE A 176 2.93 -5.48 9.00
CA ILE A 176 1.68 -4.84 8.53
C ILE A 176 0.63 -5.91 8.25
N PRO A 177 -0.66 -5.56 8.15
CA PRO A 177 -1.71 -6.47 7.67
C PRO A 177 -1.43 -7.00 6.26
N VAL A 178 -1.91 -8.21 5.98
CA VAL A 178 -1.61 -8.93 4.72
C VAL A 178 -2.12 -8.21 3.47
N ASN A 179 -3.28 -7.58 3.52
CA ASN A 179 -3.82 -6.82 2.39
C ASN A 179 -2.91 -5.64 2.00
N ARG A 180 -2.31 -4.94 2.95
CA ARG A 180 -1.29 -3.91 2.69
C ARG A 180 0.02 -4.49 2.17
N LEU A 181 0.44 -5.64 2.72
CA LEU A 181 1.61 -6.35 2.19
C LEU A 181 1.39 -6.73 0.73
N THR A 182 0.22 -7.22 0.36
CA THR A 182 -0.15 -7.57 -1.02
C THR A 182 0.01 -6.37 -1.97
N GLN A 183 -0.35 -5.16 -1.55
CA GLN A 183 -0.13 -3.93 -2.33
C GLN A 183 1.35 -3.60 -2.50
N ARG A 184 2.17 -3.81 -1.45
CA ARG A 184 3.63 -3.63 -1.51
C ARG A 184 4.28 -4.68 -2.42
N ILE A 185 3.88 -5.94 -2.29
CA ILE A 185 4.33 -7.04 -3.15
C ILE A 185 3.98 -6.77 -4.62
N GLY A 186 2.81 -6.22 -4.89
CA GLY A 186 2.40 -5.80 -6.24
C GLY A 186 3.32 -4.77 -6.90
N ARG A 187 4.30 -4.22 -6.18
CA ARG A 187 5.40 -3.41 -6.74
C ARG A 187 6.55 -4.24 -7.25
N ALA A 188 6.79 -5.44 -6.69
CA ALA A 188 7.76 -6.42 -7.19
C ALA A 188 7.15 -7.28 -8.31
N ALA A 189 8.00 -7.97 -9.05
CA ALA A 189 7.60 -8.97 -10.06
C ALA A 189 6.66 -8.45 -11.17
N ARG A 190 6.77 -7.19 -11.57
CA ARG A 190 6.06 -6.67 -12.73
C ARG A 190 6.58 -7.31 -14.02
N LYS A 191 5.70 -7.51 -15.00
CA LYS A 191 6.02 -8.04 -16.35
C LYS A 191 6.50 -9.50 -16.40
N GLY A 192 6.05 -10.35 -15.45
CA GLY A 192 6.36 -11.79 -15.49
C GLY A 192 7.75 -12.17 -14.97
N GLN A 193 8.47 -11.23 -14.34
CA GLN A 193 9.69 -11.52 -13.60
C GLN A 193 9.37 -12.08 -12.22
N ARG A 194 10.29 -12.88 -11.65
CA ARG A 194 10.20 -13.36 -10.27
C ARG A 194 10.59 -12.23 -9.33
N GLY A 195 9.75 -11.96 -8.33
CA GLY A 195 9.99 -10.96 -7.30
C GLY A 195 10.24 -11.60 -5.94
N TYR A 196 10.79 -10.84 -5.00
CA TYR A 196 11.03 -11.27 -3.64
C TYR A 196 10.37 -10.32 -2.65
N ALA A 197 9.63 -10.86 -1.70
CA ALA A 197 8.98 -10.09 -0.66
C ALA A 197 9.42 -10.58 0.72
N PHE A 198 9.91 -9.67 1.54
CA PHE A 198 10.39 -9.94 2.88
C PHE A 198 9.54 -9.18 3.89
N LEU A 199 8.88 -9.91 4.78
CA LEU A 199 8.22 -9.35 5.95
C LEU A 199 9.15 -9.49 7.15
N THR A 200 9.59 -8.38 7.71
CA THR A 200 10.42 -8.38 8.92
C THR A 200 9.52 -8.11 10.13
N LEU A 201 9.47 -9.04 11.05
CA LEU A 201 8.70 -8.92 12.28
C LEU A 201 9.48 -8.14 13.34
N GLY A 202 8.74 -7.47 14.22
CA GLY A 202 9.29 -6.72 15.34
C GLY A 202 9.19 -7.47 16.68
N ASN A 203 9.26 -6.71 17.76
CA ASN A 203 9.05 -7.22 19.12
C ASN A 203 7.67 -6.84 19.67
N ASP A 204 6.80 -6.27 18.85
CA ASP A 204 5.44 -5.95 19.22
C ASP A 204 4.57 -7.23 19.35
N PRO A 205 3.43 -7.17 20.07
CA PRO A 205 2.60 -8.36 20.34
C PRO A 205 2.13 -9.05 19.07
N ILE A 206 1.77 -8.32 18.02
CA ILE A 206 1.31 -8.87 16.74
C ILE A 206 2.44 -9.63 16.05
N SER A 207 3.64 -9.06 16.02
CA SER A 207 4.82 -9.72 15.48
C SER A 207 5.16 -11.01 16.25
N GLN A 208 5.00 -11.02 17.57
CA GLN A 208 5.22 -12.21 18.39
C GLN A 208 4.15 -13.28 18.14
N TYR A 209 2.90 -12.87 17.90
CA TYR A 209 1.84 -13.80 17.51
C TYR A 209 2.21 -14.53 16.20
N TYR A 210 2.50 -13.79 15.13
CA TYR A 210 2.86 -14.39 13.84
C TYR A 210 4.19 -15.16 13.85
N LYS A 211 5.09 -14.88 14.80
CA LYS A 211 6.28 -15.70 15.00
C LYS A 211 5.92 -17.14 15.40
N ASN A 212 4.88 -17.29 16.22
CA ASN A 212 4.42 -18.59 16.71
C ASN A 212 3.36 -19.22 15.78
N HIS A 213 2.65 -18.41 15.01
CA HIS A 213 1.55 -18.80 14.12
C HIS A 213 1.72 -18.14 12.73
N PRO A 214 2.79 -18.51 11.97
CA PRO A 214 3.09 -17.83 10.70
C PRO A 214 2.03 -18.04 9.62
N ASP A 215 1.32 -19.18 9.64
CA ASP A 215 0.29 -19.51 8.66
C ASP A 215 -0.95 -18.61 8.81
N ASP A 216 -1.28 -18.20 10.03
CA ASP A 216 -2.41 -17.32 10.32
C ASP A 216 -2.25 -15.94 9.65
N TYR A 217 -1.03 -15.52 9.33
CA TYR A 217 -0.77 -14.22 8.73
C TYR A 217 -1.52 -14.01 7.40
N PHE A 218 -1.64 -15.05 6.59
CA PHE A 218 -2.34 -14.96 5.30
C PHE A 218 -3.85 -15.12 5.42
N GLU A 219 -4.33 -15.63 6.55
CA GLU A 219 -5.75 -15.79 6.84
C GLU A 219 -6.34 -14.56 7.53
N ASP A 220 -5.50 -13.73 8.16
CA ASP A 220 -5.88 -12.52 8.89
C ASP A 220 -6.05 -11.31 7.95
N ILE A 221 -7.08 -11.38 7.10
CA ILE A 221 -7.42 -10.32 6.17
C ILE A 221 -8.20 -9.24 6.89
N GLU A 222 -7.62 -8.03 6.94
CA GLU A 222 -8.30 -6.86 7.50
C GLU A 222 -9.52 -6.49 6.65
N LYS A 223 -10.71 -6.55 7.26
CA LYS A 223 -11.97 -6.20 6.59
C LYS A 223 -12.05 -4.70 6.36
N THR A 224 -12.41 -4.33 5.15
CA THR A 224 -12.66 -2.94 4.77
C THR A 224 -14.15 -2.65 4.87
N TYR A 225 -14.53 -1.62 5.60
CA TYR A 225 -15.94 -1.24 5.79
C TYR A 225 -16.11 0.26 5.75
N ILE A 226 -17.32 0.68 5.45
CA ILE A 226 -17.82 2.05 5.64
C ILE A 226 -19.13 2.00 6.44
N ASP A 227 -19.43 3.07 7.13
CA ASP A 227 -20.74 3.26 7.75
C ASP A 227 -21.49 4.38 6.99
N PRO A 228 -22.40 4.00 6.07
CA PRO A 228 -23.15 4.98 5.28
C PRO A 228 -24.20 5.73 6.10
N ASN A 229 -24.51 5.27 7.32
CA ASN A 229 -25.49 5.88 8.21
C ASN A 229 -24.84 6.47 9.47
N ASN A 230 -23.55 6.80 9.43
CA ASN A 230 -22.84 7.37 10.56
C ASN A 230 -23.44 8.73 10.95
N PRO A 231 -24.07 8.87 12.13
CA PRO A 231 -24.82 10.08 12.48
C PRO A 231 -23.92 11.31 12.61
N PHE A 232 -22.70 11.14 13.09
CA PHE A 232 -21.74 12.24 13.21
C PHE A 232 -21.30 12.77 11.84
N VAL A 233 -21.09 11.88 10.87
CA VAL A 233 -20.73 12.28 9.50
C VAL A 233 -21.94 12.90 8.82
N GLU A 234 -23.12 12.32 8.99
CA GLU A 234 -24.36 12.81 8.38
C GLU A 234 -24.67 14.24 8.78
N GLU A 235 -24.62 14.55 10.08
CA GLU A 235 -24.88 15.90 10.59
C GLU A 235 -24.01 16.96 9.90
N PHE A 236 -22.70 16.75 9.85
CA PHE A 236 -21.78 17.68 9.18
C PHE A 236 -22.01 17.78 7.67
N GLN A 237 -22.42 16.69 7.03
CA GLN A 237 -22.61 16.65 5.58
C GLN A 237 -23.98 17.23 5.14
N ILE A 238 -24.97 17.28 6.01
CA ILE A 238 -26.25 17.95 5.75
C ILE A 238 -26.08 19.48 5.78
N LEU A 239 -25.20 19.97 6.66
CA LEU A 239 -24.92 21.39 6.80
C LEU A 239 -24.00 21.96 5.70
N ALA A 240 -23.37 21.13 4.91
CA ALA A 240 -22.44 21.50 3.83
C ALA A 240 -23.12 21.53 2.46
#